data_cf32d165688aacc459804573100fce5f
#
_entry.id   cf32d165688aacc459804573100fce5f
#
_cell.length_a   1.000
_cell.length_b   1.000
_cell.length_c   1.000
_cell.angle_alpha   90.00
_cell.angle_beta   90.00
_cell.angle_gamma   90.00
#
_symmetry.space_group_name_H-M   'P 1'
#
loop_
_entity.id
_entity.type
_entity.pdbx_description
1 polymer ?
#
loop_
_entity_poly.entity_id
_entity_poly.type
_entity_poly.pdbx_seq_one_letter_code
_entity_poly.pdbx_strand_id
1 'polypeptide(L)'
;MRADLTPPQDLDAERSVLGSMLMSKDAISDTVEILKGRDFYRPAHETIFDAILSLYSRGEPADAITVGAELERTDQLDRIGDRVYLADLLGSVSIAENASYYARIVSDKAVLRRLVDASMRISQMAYQGQGDVADTVDAAQQELYDVAEGRTSDDYHIPVSY
;
A
#
# COMPACT_ATOMS: atom_id res chain seq x y z
N MET A 1 25.11 5.67 13.63
CA MET A 1 24.23 5.91 13.09
C MET A 1 24.04 5.37 11.91
N ARG A 2 23.33 5.13 11.30
CA ARG A 2 23.15 4.66 10.23
C ARG A 2 22.85 5.51 9.30
N ALA A 3 23.44 5.67 8.52
CA ALA A 3 23.27 6.61 7.55
C ALA A 3 22.32 6.19 6.53
N ASP A 4 22.05 4.98 6.41
CA ASP A 4 21.28 4.52 5.31
C ASP A 4 20.09 3.77 5.80
N LEU A 5 19.00 4.46 5.97
CA LEU A 5 17.77 3.85 6.43
C LEU A 5 16.78 3.77 5.28
N THR A 6 16.80 2.62 4.62
CA THR A 6 15.80 2.33 3.62
C THR A 6 14.46 2.14 4.30
N PRO A 7 13.38 2.75 3.81
CA PRO A 7 12.08 2.54 4.42
C PRO A 7 11.70 1.06 4.45
N PRO A 8 11.01 0.62 5.49
CA PRO A 8 10.55 -0.77 5.56
C PRO A 8 9.73 -1.13 4.34
N GLN A 9 10.10 -2.22 3.66
CA GLN A 9 9.42 -2.64 2.45
C GLN A 9 9.87 -4.06 2.12
N ASP A 10 9.04 -4.74 1.33
CA ASP A 10 9.36 -6.07 0.84
C ASP A 10 8.84 -6.16 -0.59
N LEU A 11 9.70 -5.84 -1.54
CA LEU A 11 9.30 -5.79 -2.95
C LEU A 11 8.96 -7.15 -3.52
N ASP A 12 9.60 -8.21 -3.01
CA ASP A 12 9.27 -9.55 -3.45
C ASP A 12 7.84 -9.92 -3.04
N ALA A 13 7.45 -9.57 -1.82
CA ALA A 13 6.09 -9.80 -1.38
C ALA A 13 5.10 -8.99 -2.20
N GLU A 14 5.43 -7.73 -2.52
CA GLU A 14 4.56 -6.90 -3.35
C GLU A 14 4.36 -7.52 -4.72
N ARG A 15 5.44 -7.98 -5.34
CA ARG A 15 5.33 -8.62 -6.65
C ARG A 15 4.51 -9.90 -6.59
N SER A 16 4.69 -10.68 -5.52
CA SER A 16 3.94 -11.94 -5.38
C SER A 16 2.45 -11.69 -5.19
N VAL A 17 2.10 -10.66 -4.42
CA VAL A 17 0.69 -10.30 -4.24
C VAL A 17 0.07 -9.92 -5.59
N LEU A 18 0.73 -9.02 -6.32
CA LEU A 18 0.17 -8.55 -7.58
C LEU A 18 0.10 -9.66 -8.61
N GLY A 19 1.14 -10.49 -8.68
CA GLY A 19 1.13 -11.63 -9.58
C GLY A 19 0.00 -12.60 -9.26
N SER A 20 -0.24 -12.85 -7.97
CA SER A 20 -1.32 -13.73 -7.54
C SER A 20 -2.68 -13.15 -7.95
N MET A 21 -2.85 -11.84 -7.80
CA MET A 21 -4.10 -11.18 -8.19
C MET A 21 -4.34 -11.28 -9.69
N LEU A 22 -3.28 -11.20 -10.48
CA LEU A 22 -3.40 -11.33 -11.93
C LEU A 22 -3.75 -12.75 -12.36
N MET A 23 -3.50 -13.73 -11.50
CA MET A 23 -3.76 -15.13 -11.81
C MET A 23 -5.08 -15.65 -11.27
N SER A 24 -5.61 -15.04 -10.21
CA SER A 24 -6.72 -15.62 -9.49
C SER A 24 -7.66 -14.55 -8.95
N LYS A 25 -8.93 -14.70 -9.28
CA LYS A 25 -9.96 -13.80 -8.77
C LYS A 25 -10.09 -13.94 -7.25
N ASP A 26 -9.91 -15.15 -6.73
CA ASP A 26 -9.94 -15.36 -5.28
C ASP A 26 -8.81 -14.61 -4.59
N ALA A 27 -7.64 -14.54 -5.23
CA ALA A 27 -6.53 -13.79 -4.67
C ALA A 27 -6.86 -12.29 -4.59
N ILE A 28 -7.61 -11.77 -5.57
CA ILE A 28 -8.05 -10.37 -5.51
C ILE A 28 -8.97 -10.18 -4.32
N SER A 29 -9.96 -11.05 -4.17
CA SER A 29 -10.92 -10.97 -3.09
C SER A 29 -10.22 -11.02 -1.72
N ASP A 30 -9.26 -11.93 -1.57
CA ASP A 30 -8.53 -12.06 -0.31
C ASP A 30 -7.67 -10.84 -0.02
N THR A 31 -7.03 -10.31 -1.06
CA THR A 31 -6.08 -9.22 -0.90
C THR A 31 -6.77 -7.90 -0.55
N VAL A 32 -7.94 -7.62 -1.14
CA VAL A 32 -8.62 -6.35 -0.90
C VAL A 32 -9.10 -6.22 0.54
N GLU A 33 -9.19 -7.32 1.27
CA GLU A 33 -9.54 -7.27 2.67
C GLU A 33 -8.35 -6.86 3.54
N ILE A 34 -7.14 -6.93 3.01
CA ILE A 34 -5.91 -6.71 3.76
C ILE A 34 -5.22 -5.43 3.34
N LEU A 35 -5.19 -5.14 2.03
CA LEU A 35 -4.38 -4.07 1.48
C LEU A 35 -5.20 -2.99 0.79
N LYS A 36 -4.66 -1.79 0.81
CA LYS A 36 -5.10 -0.69 -0.04
C LYS A 36 -3.92 -0.29 -0.91
N GLY A 37 -4.20 0.43 -1.98
CA GLY A 37 -3.14 0.84 -2.92
C GLY A 37 -1.98 1.55 -2.25
N ARG A 38 -2.30 2.41 -1.27
CA ARG A 38 -1.27 3.19 -0.58
C ARG A 38 -0.33 2.35 0.27
N ASP A 39 -0.64 1.08 0.50
CA ASP A 39 0.22 0.20 1.29
C ASP A 39 1.42 -0.29 0.50
N PHE A 40 1.41 -0.14 -0.82
CA PHE A 40 2.55 -0.55 -1.63
C PHE A 40 3.65 0.50 -1.57
N TYR A 41 4.87 0.05 -1.41
CA TYR A 41 6.01 0.95 -1.37
C TYR A 41 6.33 1.51 -2.75
N ARG A 42 6.26 0.66 -3.77
CA ARG A 42 6.63 1.05 -5.11
C ARG A 42 5.46 1.71 -5.82
N PRO A 43 5.61 2.93 -6.34
CA PRO A 43 4.48 3.59 -7.01
C PRO A 43 3.90 2.80 -8.17
N ALA A 44 4.76 2.08 -8.93
CA ALA A 44 4.26 1.24 -10.01
C ALA A 44 3.33 0.16 -9.49
N HIS A 45 3.61 -0.39 -8.31
CA HIS A 45 2.78 -1.44 -7.73
C HIS A 45 1.43 -0.91 -7.31
N GLU A 46 1.40 0.30 -6.75
CA GLU A 46 0.13 0.92 -6.40
C GLU A 46 -0.72 1.15 -7.65
N THR A 47 -0.10 1.62 -8.73
CA THR A 47 -0.79 1.86 -9.99
C THR A 47 -1.39 0.57 -10.55
N ILE A 48 -0.63 -0.52 -10.50
CA ILE A 48 -1.12 -1.82 -10.97
C ILE A 48 -2.27 -2.32 -10.09
N PHE A 49 -2.10 -2.20 -8.77
CA PHE A 49 -3.13 -2.62 -7.83
C PHE A 49 -4.43 -1.87 -8.10
N ASP A 50 -4.36 -0.56 -8.28
CA ASP A 50 -5.56 0.25 -8.53
C ASP A 50 -6.23 -0.13 -9.85
N ALA A 51 -5.45 -0.46 -10.88
CA ALA A 51 -6.01 -0.90 -12.15
C ALA A 51 -6.75 -2.24 -11.99
N ILE A 52 -6.15 -3.16 -11.22
CA ILE A 52 -6.78 -4.45 -10.93
C ILE A 52 -8.12 -4.22 -10.22
N LEU A 53 -8.14 -3.35 -9.21
CA LEU A 53 -9.35 -3.08 -8.47
C LEU A 53 -10.42 -2.40 -9.30
N SER A 54 -10.01 -1.54 -10.22
CA SER A 54 -10.95 -0.87 -11.11
C SER A 54 -11.69 -1.90 -11.97
N LEU A 55 -10.94 -2.84 -12.55
CA LEU A 55 -11.56 -3.91 -13.35
C LEU A 55 -12.42 -4.83 -12.49
N TYR A 56 -11.90 -5.21 -11.34
CA TYR A 56 -12.60 -6.11 -10.44
C TYR A 56 -13.93 -5.50 -9.98
N SER A 57 -13.93 -4.20 -9.67
CA SER A 57 -15.16 -3.54 -9.20
C SER A 57 -16.21 -3.44 -10.29
N ARG A 58 -15.81 -3.47 -11.55
CA ARG A 58 -16.75 -3.45 -12.68
C ARG A 58 -17.17 -4.86 -13.09
N GLY A 59 -16.72 -5.89 -12.39
CA GLY A 59 -17.05 -7.27 -12.74
C GLY A 59 -16.31 -7.77 -13.96
N GLU A 60 -15.20 -7.12 -14.35
CA GLU A 60 -14.44 -7.49 -15.52
C GLU A 60 -13.22 -8.32 -15.13
N PRO A 61 -12.74 -9.19 -16.03
CA PRO A 61 -11.52 -9.94 -15.74
C PRO A 61 -10.36 -8.99 -15.49
N ALA A 62 -9.50 -9.36 -14.56
CA ALA A 62 -8.34 -8.55 -14.20
C ALA A 62 -7.07 -9.40 -14.29
N ASP A 63 -6.70 -9.77 -15.50
CA ASP A 63 -5.49 -10.54 -15.77
C ASP A 63 -4.45 -9.63 -16.42
N ALA A 64 -3.31 -10.19 -16.81
CA ALA A 64 -2.23 -9.38 -17.38
C ALA A 64 -2.65 -8.67 -18.66
N ILE A 65 -3.52 -9.30 -19.45
CA ILE A 65 -3.97 -8.71 -20.71
C ILE A 65 -4.91 -7.54 -20.45
N THR A 66 -5.92 -7.74 -19.61
CA THR A 66 -6.92 -6.71 -19.35
C THR A 66 -6.36 -5.56 -18.55
N VAL A 67 -5.47 -5.86 -17.60
CA VAL A 67 -4.81 -4.79 -16.82
C VAL A 67 -3.89 -3.98 -17.72
N GLY A 68 -3.18 -4.64 -18.63
CA GLY A 68 -2.36 -3.92 -19.60
C GLY A 68 -3.19 -2.96 -20.45
N ALA A 69 -4.35 -3.44 -20.92
CA ALA A 69 -5.25 -2.59 -21.72
C ALA A 69 -5.79 -1.43 -20.90
N GLU A 70 -6.14 -1.67 -19.64
CA GLU A 70 -6.65 -0.62 -18.77
C GLU A 70 -5.58 0.45 -18.51
N LEU A 71 -4.35 0.02 -18.27
CA LEU A 71 -3.25 0.96 -18.03
C LEU A 71 -2.90 1.74 -19.29
N GLU A 72 -3.02 1.13 -20.45
CA GLU A 72 -2.81 1.84 -21.71
C GLU A 72 -3.90 2.88 -21.93
N ARG A 73 -5.15 2.51 -21.65
CA ARG A 73 -6.29 3.41 -21.80
C ARG A 73 -6.15 4.65 -20.91
N THR A 74 -5.60 4.48 -19.71
CA THR A 74 -5.42 5.57 -18.75
C THR A 74 -4.04 6.21 -18.84
N ASP A 75 -3.26 5.84 -19.84
CA ASP A 75 -1.96 6.42 -20.10
C ASP A 75 -0.96 6.21 -18.97
N GLN A 76 -1.01 5.04 -18.36
CA GLN A 76 -0.14 4.71 -17.22
C GLN A 76 0.76 3.51 -17.50
N LEU A 77 0.65 2.90 -18.69
CA LEU A 77 1.37 1.66 -18.97
C LEU A 77 2.89 1.85 -18.91
N ASP A 78 3.38 2.97 -19.45
CA ASP A 78 4.82 3.23 -19.44
C ASP A 78 5.35 3.37 -18.02
N ARG A 79 4.54 3.91 -17.12
CA ARG A 79 4.99 4.16 -15.76
C ARG A 79 5.26 2.90 -14.97
N ILE A 80 4.58 1.81 -15.32
CA ILE A 80 4.73 0.59 -14.54
C ILE A 80 5.79 -0.36 -15.13
N GLY A 81 6.36 -0.02 -16.29
CA GLY A 81 7.36 -0.86 -16.94
C GLY A 81 6.78 -1.64 -18.11
N ASP A 82 5.68 -1.17 -18.67
CA ASP A 82 5.05 -1.75 -19.83
C ASP A 82 4.51 -3.18 -19.54
N ARG A 83 4.01 -3.84 -20.57
CA ARG A 83 3.43 -5.17 -20.44
C ARG A 83 4.44 -6.22 -20.01
N VAL A 84 5.71 -5.99 -20.30
CA VAL A 84 6.77 -6.89 -19.86
C VAL A 84 6.76 -7.02 -18.34
N TYR A 85 6.54 -5.92 -17.65
CA TYR A 85 6.54 -5.98 -16.20
C TYR A 85 5.36 -6.80 -15.66
N LEU A 86 4.19 -6.70 -16.31
CA LEU A 86 3.05 -7.51 -15.91
C LEU A 86 3.35 -9.00 -16.08
N ALA A 87 4.03 -9.36 -17.17
CA ALA A 87 4.44 -10.74 -17.38
C ALA A 87 5.45 -11.18 -16.30
N ASP A 88 6.36 -10.29 -15.92
CA ASP A 88 7.33 -10.60 -14.88
C ASP A 88 6.63 -10.86 -13.53
N LEU A 89 5.55 -10.15 -13.25
CA LEU A 89 4.81 -10.37 -12.02
C LEU A 89 4.23 -11.78 -11.96
N LEU A 90 3.76 -12.29 -13.09
CA LEU A 90 3.24 -13.65 -13.12
C LEU A 90 4.33 -14.66 -12.79
N GLY A 91 5.55 -14.39 -13.23
CA GLY A 91 6.68 -15.27 -12.94
C GLY A 91 7.15 -15.21 -11.49
N SER A 92 6.69 -14.21 -10.72
CA SER A 92 7.06 -14.08 -9.33
C SER A 92 6.20 -14.93 -8.40
N VAL A 93 5.16 -15.56 -8.92
CA VAL A 93 4.20 -16.27 -8.08
C VAL A 93 4.52 -17.74 -8.05
N SER A 94 4.72 -18.28 -6.84
CA SER A 94 4.87 -19.72 -6.68
C SER A 94 3.52 -20.37 -6.49
N ILE A 95 2.72 -19.83 -5.58
CA ILE A 95 1.39 -20.37 -5.26
C ILE A 95 0.45 -19.22 -5.03
N ALA A 96 -0.54 -19.04 -5.91
CA ALA A 96 -1.49 -17.94 -5.81
C ALA A 96 -2.35 -18.00 -4.54
N GLU A 97 -2.52 -19.20 -3.98
CA GLU A 97 -3.29 -19.37 -2.76
C GLU A 97 -2.65 -18.70 -1.55
N ASN A 98 -1.36 -18.37 -1.66
CA ASN A 98 -0.66 -17.72 -0.56
C ASN A 98 -0.78 -16.19 -0.61
N ALA A 99 -1.65 -15.65 -1.46
CA ALA A 99 -1.78 -14.20 -1.61
C ALA A 99 -2.02 -13.50 -0.28
N SER A 100 -2.89 -14.05 0.58
CA SER A 100 -3.17 -13.46 1.88
C SER A 100 -1.91 -13.36 2.74
N TYR A 101 -1.08 -14.38 2.69
CA TYR A 101 0.14 -14.41 3.47
C TYR A 101 1.08 -13.28 3.03
N TYR A 102 1.29 -13.16 1.72
CA TYR A 102 2.15 -12.10 1.19
C TYR A 102 1.56 -10.73 1.41
N ALA A 103 0.22 -10.61 1.32
CA ALA A 103 -0.45 -9.34 1.57
C ALA A 103 -0.22 -8.86 2.99
N ARG A 104 -0.19 -9.78 3.96
CA ARG A 104 0.09 -9.40 5.34
C ARG A 104 1.51 -8.90 5.51
N ILE A 105 2.46 -9.47 4.79
CA ILE A 105 3.84 -8.97 4.82
C ILE A 105 3.87 -7.52 4.31
N VAL A 106 3.19 -7.27 3.19
CA VAL A 106 3.12 -5.92 2.63
C VAL A 106 2.46 -4.96 3.62
N SER A 107 1.37 -5.39 4.24
CA SER A 107 0.65 -4.58 5.22
C SER A 107 1.53 -4.23 6.41
N ASP A 108 2.27 -5.21 6.92
CA ASP A 108 3.15 -4.97 8.07
C ASP A 108 4.22 -3.95 7.74
N LYS A 109 4.80 -4.03 6.54
CA LYS A 109 5.80 -3.05 6.13
C LYS A 109 5.19 -1.67 5.98
N ALA A 110 3.96 -1.59 5.49
CA ALA A 110 3.27 -0.30 5.36
C ALA A 110 3.03 0.33 6.73
N VAL A 111 2.64 -0.48 7.72
CA VAL A 111 2.46 0.02 9.08
C VAL A 111 3.78 0.57 9.62
N LEU A 112 4.88 -0.15 9.40
CA LEU A 112 6.18 0.33 9.86
C LEU A 112 6.57 1.65 9.18
N ARG A 113 6.27 1.80 7.89
CA ARG A 113 6.55 3.08 7.22
C ARG A 113 5.71 4.21 7.81
N ARG A 114 4.43 3.95 8.12
CA ARG A 114 3.59 4.97 8.75
C ARG A 114 4.13 5.33 10.14
N LEU A 115 4.70 4.35 10.84
CA LEU A 115 5.30 4.63 12.14
C LEU A 115 6.53 5.52 12.00
N VAL A 116 7.37 5.26 10.99
CA VAL A 116 8.52 6.11 10.70
C VAL A 116 8.05 7.54 10.42
N ASP A 117 7.05 7.69 9.56
CA ASP A 117 6.55 9.01 9.19
C ASP A 117 5.98 9.73 10.42
N ALA A 118 5.24 9.03 11.26
CA ALA A 118 4.69 9.61 12.47
C ALA A 118 5.80 10.06 13.40
N SER A 119 6.86 9.26 13.51
CA SER A 119 7.99 9.63 14.40
C SER A 119 8.67 10.90 13.93
N MET A 120 8.74 11.11 12.61
CA MET A 120 9.35 12.32 12.07
C MET A 120 8.46 13.53 12.35
N ARG A 121 7.15 13.40 12.22
CA ARG A 121 6.24 14.48 12.56
C ARG A 121 6.28 14.81 14.06
N ILE A 122 6.37 13.76 14.89
CA ILE A 122 6.47 13.95 16.33
C ILE A 122 7.75 14.70 16.69
N SER A 123 8.86 14.33 16.07
CA SER A 123 10.11 15.04 16.27
C SER A 123 9.98 16.52 15.92
N GLN A 124 9.35 16.82 14.79
CA GLN A 124 9.15 18.20 14.37
C GLN A 124 8.29 18.97 15.36
N MET A 125 7.22 18.35 15.85
CA MET A 125 6.37 18.98 16.85
C MET A 125 7.17 19.37 18.10
N ALA A 126 8.03 18.47 18.56
CA ALA A 126 8.80 18.71 19.75
C ALA A 126 9.84 19.80 19.54
N TYR A 127 10.51 19.80 18.38
CA TYR A 127 11.51 20.83 18.09
C TYR A 127 10.88 22.21 17.92
N GLN A 128 9.71 22.28 17.33
CA GLN A 128 9.02 23.57 17.18
C GLN A 128 8.54 24.10 18.51
N GLY A 129 8.06 23.21 19.38
CA GLY A 129 7.71 23.57 20.75
C GLY A 129 6.73 24.71 20.86
N GLN A 130 5.78 24.82 19.95
CA GLN A 130 4.84 25.92 19.96
C GLN A 130 3.65 25.62 20.83
N GLY A 131 3.22 26.62 21.58
CA GLY A 131 2.03 26.48 22.41
C GLY A 131 2.30 25.71 23.68
N ASP A 132 1.22 25.08 24.16
CA ASP A 132 1.26 24.38 25.43
C ASP A 132 1.90 23.00 25.23
N VAL A 133 2.79 22.64 26.15
CA VAL A 133 3.45 21.32 26.07
C VAL A 133 2.44 20.19 26.08
N ALA A 134 1.40 20.30 26.89
CA ALA A 134 0.38 19.27 26.97
C ALA A 134 -0.29 19.05 25.61
N ASP A 135 -0.54 20.12 24.88
CA ASP A 135 -1.15 20.01 23.54
C ASP A 135 -0.21 19.32 22.57
N THR A 136 1.08 19.59 22.66
CA THR A 136 2.07 18.94 21.81
C THR A 136 2.11 17.43 22.09
N VAL A 137 2.09 17.06 23.36
CA VAL A 137 2.08 15.63 23.74
C VAL A 137 0.80 14.95 23.24
N ASP A 138 -0.34 15.62 23.38
CA ASP A 138 -1.60 15.07 22.89
C ASP A 138 -1.56 14.86 21.38
N ALA A 139 -1.01 15.82 20.63
CA ALA A 139 -0.90 15.71 19.19
C ALA A 139 0.02 14.53 18.80
N ALA A 140 1.11 14.34 19.55
CA ALA A 140 2.02 13.22 19.30
C ALA A 140 1.34 11.88 19.54
N GLN A 141 0.55 11.79 20.61
CA GLN A 141 -0.18 10.57 20.91
C GLN A 141 -1.20 10.26 19.82
N GLN A 142 -1.82 11.31 19.25
CA GLN A 142 -2.76 11.12 18.15
C GLN A 142 -2.07 10.56 16.93
N GLU A 143 -0.85 11.01 16.63
CA GLU A 143 -0.08 10.47 15.51
C GLU A 143 0.13 8.96 15.67
N LEU A 144 0.49 8.54 16.87
CA LEU A 144 0.70 7.11 17.14
C LEU A 144 -0.59 6.32 17.07
N TYR A 145 -1.66 6.89 17.60
CA TYR A 145 -2.97 6.23 17.56
C TYR A 145 -3.39 5.99 16.11
N ASP A 146 -3.20 6.99 15.24
CA ASP A 146 -3.58 6.88 13.84
C ASP A 146 -2.79 5.79 13.12
N VAL A 147 -1.51 5.61 13.46
CA VAL A 147 -0.71 4.53 12.89
C VAL A 147 -1.33 3.18 13.26
N ALA A 148 -1.67 3.01 14.53
CA ALA A 148 -2.23 1.74 15.03
C ALA A 148 -3.57 1.43 14.37
N GLU A 149 -4.36 2.48 14.08
CA GLU A 149 -5.67 2.29 13.44
C GLU A 149 -5.60 2.23 11.94
N GLY A 150 -4.42 2.38 11.35
CA GLY A 150 -4.27 2.38 9.91
C GLY A 150 -4.80 3.63 9.23
N ARG A 151 -4.93 4.74 9.99
CA ARG A 151 -5.48 5.96 9.44
C ARG A 151 -4.40 6.89 8.94
N THR A 152 -4.77 7.73 8.00
CA THR A 152 -3.96 8.85 7.58
C THR A 152 -4.77 10.12 7.83
N SER A 153 -4.17 11.27 7.61
CA SER A 153 -4.91 12.52 7.79
C SER A 153 -6.12 12.59 6.85
N ASP A 154 -6.07 11.89 5.73
CA ASP A 154 -7.21 11.86 4.81
C ASP A 154 -8.37 11.06 5.37
N ASP A 155 -8.11 10.11 6.24
CA ASP A 155 -9.15 9.28 6.83
C ASP A 155 -9.80 9.94 8.02
N TYR A 156 -9.31 11.11 8.43
CA TYR A 156 -9.72 11.71 9.64
C TYR A 156 -11.06 12.35 9.61
N HIS A 157 -11.63 12.55 8.47
CA HIS A 157 -12.92 13.18 8.35
C HIS A 157 -14.05 12.27 8.81
N ILE A 158 -13.76 11.03 9.10
CA ILE A 158 -14.79 10.08 9.46
C ILE A 158 -15.11 10.20 10.93
N PRO A 159 -16.30 10.62 11.26
CA PRO A 159 -16.65 10.74 12.64
C PRO A 159 -16.90 9.37 13.15
N VAL A 160 -16.39 9.14 14.29
CA VAL A 160 -16.60 7.91 14.88
C VAL A 160 -17.61 8.11 15.94
N SER A 161 -18.69 7.49 15.79
CA SER A 161 -19.66 7.69 16.78
C SER A 161 -19.95 6.39 17.45
N TYR A 162 -19.85 6.36 18.63
CA TYR A 162 -20.27 5.23 19.37
C TYR A 162 -20.72 5.59 20.68
#